data_d02aff24401c0bb64eea71172b165e63
#
_entry.id   d02aff24401c0bb64eea71172b165e63
#
_cell.length_a   1.000
_cell.length_b   1.000
_cell.length_c   1.000
_cell.angle_alpha   90.00
_cell.angle_beta   90.00
_cell.angle_gamma   90.00
#
_symmetry.space_group_name_H-M   'P 1'
#
loop_
_entity.id
_entity.type
_entity.pdbx_description
1 polymer ?
#
loop_
_entity_poly.entity_id
_entity_poly.type
_entity_poly.pdbx_seq_one_letter_code
_entity_poly.pdbx_strand_id
1 'polypeptide(L)'
;PFALTGALLVPTFALGGYLTAGREVLRRAAEDPEFIPSVLSVANALSGAERDEVLALRDGVVIGFFVLLTLTLLARLLWRLWHRRQGMVRLSYPGGQRVTVRKGQTVLAASQLARIPHASVCGGRGRCSTCRVRVGRGGAALPAPAAEEKRVLARIGAAPNVRLACQPQVFTDCEVTPLLPAGASPFHAQTRPGYLQGDEREIAILFADLRGF
;
A
#
# COMPACT_ATOMS: atom_id res chain seq x y z
N PRO A 1 -4.40 -4.81 -3.27
CA PRO A 1 -3.84 -4.77 -4.64
C PRO A 1 -4.63 -5.66 -5.61
N PHE A 2 -5.06 -6.87 -5.20
CA PHE A 2 -5.74 -7.84 -6.09
C PHE A 2 -7.13 -7.40 -6.59
N ALA A 3 -7.87 -6.61 -5.83
CA ALA A 3 -9.19 -6.10 -6.24
C ALA A 3 -9.10 -5.04 -7.37
N LEU A 4 -7.97 -4.34 -7.49
CA LEU A 4 -7.73 -3.34 -8.54
C LEU A 4 -7.37 -3.99 -9.88
N THR A 5 -6.67 -5.12 -9.86
CA THR A 5 -6.31 -5.85 -11.08
C THR A 5 -7.55 -6.52 -11.69
N GLY A 6 -8.45 -7.09 -10.88
CA GLY A 6 -9.70 -7.67 -11.36
C GLY A 6 -10.66 -6.64 -11.98
N ALA A 7 -10.76 -5.44 -11.39
CA ALA A 7 -11.62 -4.38 -11.89
C ALA A 7 -11.17 -3.78 -13.24
N LEU A 8 -9.89 -3.92 -13.58
CA LEU A 8 -9.34 -3.47 -14.87
C LEU A 8 -9.35 -4.58 -15.93
N LEU A 9 -9.31 -5.85 -15.53
CA LEU A 9 -9.27 -6.97 -16.47
C LEU A 9 -10.58 -7.13 -17.24
N VAL A 10 -11.74 -7.02 -16.57
CA VAL A 10 -13.04 -7.19 -17.22
C VAL A 10 -13.28 -6.18 -18.35
N PRO A 11 -13.12 -4.84 -18.13
CA PRO A 11 -13.29 -3.88 -19.22
C PRO A 11 -12.23 -3.99 -20.31
N THR A 12 -10.98 -4.40 -19.98
CA THR A 12 -9.95 -4.58 -21.01
C THR A 12 -10.22 -5.80 -21.88
N PHE A 13 -10.71 -6.92 -21.34
CA PHE A 13 -11.14 -8.08 -22.11
C PHE A 13 -12.36 -7.78 -22.96
N ALA A 14 -13.36 -7.08 -22.40
CA ALA A 14 -14.56 -6.67 -23.15
C ALA A 14 -14.20 -5.72 -24.29
N LEU A 15 -13.35 -4.73 -24.05
CA LEU A 15 -12.87 -3.80 -25.07
C LEU A 15 -12.03 -4.53 -26.15
N GLY A 16 -11.15 -5.44 -25.74
CA GLY A 16 -10.37 -6.28 -26.64
C GLY A 16 -11.25 -7.14 -27.53
N GLY A 17 -12.28 -7.79 -26.97
CA GLY A 17 -13.28 -8.55 -27.73
C GLY A 17 -14.05 -7.68 -28.73
N TYR A 18 -14.46 -6.50 -28.29
CA TYR A 18 -15.16 -5.53 -29.16
C TYR A 18 -14.31 -5.04 -30.33
N LEU A 19 -13.02 -4.74 -30.05
CA LEU A 19 -12.08 -4.30 -31.08
C LEU A 19 -11.75 -5.42 -32.10
N THR A 20 -11.59 -6.66 -31.61
CA THR A 20 -11.32 -7.81 -32.51
C THR A 20 -12.55 -8.14 -33.36
N ALA A 21 -13.77 -8.14 -32.80
CA ALA A 21 -15.00 -8.33 -33.53
C ALA A 21 -15.23 -7.20 -34.55
N GLY A 22 -15.01 -5.94 -34.15
CA GLY A 22 -15.13 -4.79 -35.05
C GLY A 22 -14.16 -4.84 -36.22
N ARG A 23 -12.91 -5.25 -35.98
CA ARG A 23 -11.92 -5.46 -37.03
C ARG A 23 -12.34 -6.54 -38.04
N GLU A 24 -12.88 -7.64 -37.54
CA GLU A 24 -13.36 -8.73 -38.40
C GLU A 24 -14.54 -8.30 -39.23
N VAL A 25 -15.50 -7.57 -38.67
CA VAL A 25 -16.63 -6.98 -39.39
C VAL A 25 -16.15 -6.03 -40.49
N LEU A 26 -15.21 -5.13 -40.19
CA LEU A 26 -14.63 -4.19 -41.16
C LEU A 26 -13.87 -4.91 -42.26
N ARG A 27 -13.12 -5.98 -41.93
CA ARG A 27 -12.40 -6.78 -42.92
C ARG A 27 -13.38 -7.47 -43.87
N ARG A 28 -14.41 -8.12 -43.34
CA ARG A 28 -15.44 -8.78 -44.17
C ARG A 28 -16.21 -7.78 -45.07
N ALA A 29 -16.54 -6.60 -44.51
CA ALA A 29 -17.20 -5.55 -45.27
C ALA A 29 -16.35 -5.01 -46.43
N ALA A 30 -15.01 -5.06 -46.30
CA ALA A 30 -14.07 -4.65 -47.34
C ALA A 30 -13.88 -5.75 -48.40
N GLU A 31 -13.95 -7.03 -48.01
CA GLU A 31 -13.75 -8.18 -48.89
C GLU A 31 -15.02 -8.57 -49.66
N ASP A 32 -16.22 -8.36 -49.05
CA ASP A 32 -17.50 -8.73 -49.62
C ASP A 32 -18.49 -7.54 -49.61
N PRO A 33 -18.79 -6.93 -50.75
CA PRO A 33 -19.73 -5.82 -50.86
C PRO A 33 -21.16 -6.16 -50.40
N GLU A 34 -21.56 -7.44 -50.48
CA GLU A 34 -22.90 -7.90 -50.09
C GLU A 34 -23.01 -8.17 -48.58
N PHE A 35 -21.87 -8.20 -47.85
CA PHE A 35 -21.86 -8.50 -46.43
C PHE A 35 -22.69 -7.52 -45.60
N ILE A 36 -22.51 -6.21 -45.82
CA ILE A 36 -23.27 -5.19 -45.04
C ILE A 36 -24.77 -5.23 -45.39
N PRO A 37 -25.18 -5.27 -46.67
CA PRO A 37 -26.60 -5.46 -47.03
C PRO A 37 -27.21 -6.72 -46.42
N SER A 38 -26.48 -7.86 -46.38
CA SER A 38 -26.98 -9.10 -45.81
C SER A 38 -27.22 -8.98 -44.31
N VAL A 39 -26.30 -8.38 -43.55
CA VAL A 39 -26.41 -8.13 -42.10
C VAL A 39 -27.60 -7.20 -41.83
N LEU A 40 -27.74 -6.13 -42.62
CA LEU A 40 -28.86 -5.18 -42.47
C LEU A 40 -30.20 -5.82 -42.78
N SER A 41 -30.27 -6.72 -43.78
CA SER A 41 -31.50 -7.45 -44.09
C SER A 41 -31.95 -8.35 -42.95
N VAL A 42 -31.02 -9.05 -42.28
CA VAL A 42 -31.33 -9.87 -41.10
C VAL A 42 -31.77 -8.98 -39.94
N ALA A 43 -31.10 -7.86 -39.70
CA ALA A 43 -31.49 -6.92 -38.66
C ALA A 43 -32.85 -6.29 -38.89
N ASN A 44 -33.24 -6.04 -40.15
CA ASN A 44 -34.55 -5.52 -40.55
C ASN A 44 -35.66 -6.61 -40.55
N ALA A 45 -35.27 -7.88 -40.61
CA ALA A 45 -36.20 -9.00 -40.59
C ALA A 45 -36.74 -9.34 -39.17
N LEU A 46 -36.05 -8.79 -38.12
CA LEU A 46 -36.55 -8.95 -36.74
C LEU A 46 -37.92 -8.30 -36.59
N SER A 47 -38.87 -9.05 -36.01
CA SER A 47 -40.16 -8.49 -35.65
C SER A 47 -40.02 -7.33 -34.69
N GLY A 48 -40.99 -6.40 -34.67
CA GLY A 48 -40.97 -5.26 -33.73
C GLY A 48 -40.77 -5.70 -32.27
N ALA A 49 -41.45 -6.78 -31.88
CA ALA A 49 -41.37 -7.32 -30.51
C ALA A 49 -39.97 -7.86 -30.16
N GLU A 50 -39.33 -8.60 -31.09
CA GLU A 50 -37.95 -9.11 -30.88
C GLU A 50 -36.92 -7.97 -30.81
N ARG A 51 -37.15 -6.95 -31.62
CA ARG A 51 -36.29 -5.74 -31.57
C ARG A 51 -36.40 -4.99 -30.23
N ASP A 52 -37.63 -4.83 -29.72
CA ASP A 52 -37.90 -4.16 -28.45
C ASP A 52 -37.33 -4.95 -27.28
N GLU A 53 -37.34 -6.28 -27.32
CA GLU A 53 -36.73 -7.14 -26.31
C GLU A 53 -35.22 -6.99 -26.27
N VAL A 54 -34.56 -6.99 -27.45
CA VAL A 54 -33.12 -6.79 -27.57
C VAL A 54 -32.69 -5.40 -27.09
N LEU A 55 -33.46 -4.36 -27.43
CA LEU A 55 -33.22 -2.99 -26.97
C LEU A 55 -33.39 -2.86 -25.47
N ALA A 56 -34.43 -3.45 -24.88
CA ALA A 56 -34.64 -3.46 -23.44
C ALA A 56 -33.52 -4.19 -22.70
N LEU A 57 -33.04 -5.33 -23.21
CA LEU A 57 -31.87 -6.03 -22.66
C LEU A 57 -30.61 -5.17 -22.71
N ARG A 58 -30.34 -4.55 -23.84
CA ARG A 58 -29.22 -3.62 -24.02
C ARG A 58 -29.28 -2.50 -22.97
N ASP A 59 -30.41 -1.83 -22.88
CA ASP A 59 -30.59 -0.70 -21.98
C ASP A 59 -30.48 -1.13 -20.52
N GLY A 60 -31.01 -2.30 -20.16
CA GLY A 60 -30.81 -2.89 -18.84
C GLY A 60 -29.36 -3.15 -18.49
N VAL A 61 -28.56 -3.70 -19.42
CA VAL A 61 -27.11 -3.93 -19.25
C VAL A 61 -26.37 -2.61 -19.11
N VAL A 62 -26.66 -1.61 -19.96
CA VAL A 62 -26.03 -0.29 -19.90
C VAL A 62 -26.34 0.42 -18.59
N ILE A 63 -27.59 0.44 -18.18
CA ILE A 63 -28.01 1.05 -16.91
C ILE A 63 -27.34 0.32 -15.75
N GLY A 64 -27.37 -1.01 -15.72
CA GLY A 64 -26.72 -1.83 -14.70
C GLY A 64 -25.22 -1.52 -14.58
N PHE A 65 -24.52 -1.38 -15.71
CA PHE A 65 -23.11 -1.00 -15.74
C PHE A 65 -22.86 0.37 -15.11
N PHE A 66 -23.63 1.40 -15.49
CA PHE A 66 -23.47 2.74 -14.94
C PHE A 66 -23.84 2.83 -13.46
N VAL A 67 -24.86 2.09 -13.01
CA VAL A 67 -25.21 1.97 -11.59
C VAL A 67 -24.07 1.36 -10.79
N LEU A 68 -23.50 0.26 -11.26
CA LEU A 68 -22.37 -0.41 -10.59
C LEU A 68 -21.12 0.48 -10.56
N LEU A 69 -20.83 1.18 -11.65
CA LEU A 69 -19.74 2.14 -11.74
C LEU A 69 -19.93 3.28 -10.72
N THR A 70 -21.12 3.86 -10.67
CA THR A 70 -21.45 4.96 -9.75
C THR A 70 -21.32 4.50 -8.30
N LEU A 71 -21.87 3.32 -7.96
CA LEU A 71 -21.75 2.76 -6.62
C LEU A 71 -20.30 2.51 -6.20
N THR A 72 -19.46 2.00 -7.11
CA THR A 72 -18.04 1.78 -6.82
C THR A 72 -17.27 3.08 -6.63
N LEU A 73 -17.57 4.10 -7.43
CA LEU A 73 -16.94 5.42 -7.28
C LEU A 73 -17.40 6.12 -5.99
N LEU A 74 -18.70 6.02 -5.67
CA LEU A 74 -19.26 6.57 -4.43
C LEU A 74 -18.66 5.89 -3.21
N ALA A 75 -18.59 4.55 -3.20
CA ALA A 75 -17.98 3.79 -2.12
C ALA A 75 -16.50 4.19 -1.92
N ARG A 76 -15.74 4.35 -3.01
CA ARG A 76 -14.36 4.86 -2.95
C ARG A 76 -14.27 6.27 -2.40
N LEU A 77 -15.18 7.16 -2.82
CA LEU A 77 -15.21 8.53 -2.35
C LEU A 77 -15.53 8.58 -0.85
N LEU A 78 -16.57 7.87 -0.41
CA LEU A 78 -16.95 7.77 1.00
C LEU A 78 -15.79 7.20 1.84
N TRP A 79 -15.15 6.13 1.36
CA TRP A 79 -13.99 5.54 2.03
C TRP A 79 -12.81 6.52 2.14
N ARG A 80 -12.53 7.30 1.07
CA ARG A 80 -11.50 8.37 1.09
C ARG A 80 -11.84 9.49 2.06
N LEU A 81 -13.12 9.92 2.09
CA LEU A 81 -13.58 10.97 3.00
C LEU A 81 -13.51 10.50 4.45
N TRP A 82 -13.91 9.26 4.72
CA TRP A 82 -13.82 8.68 6.05
C TRP A 82 -12.35 8.57 6.52
N HIS A 83 -11.45 8.10 5.67
CA HIS A 83 -10.02 8.06 5.98
C HIS A 83 -9.37 9.45 6.11
N ARG A 84 -9.89 10.47 5.42
CA ARG A 84 -9.42 11.86 5.61
C ARG A 84 -9.80 12.43 6.98
N ARG A 85 -10.86 11.94 7.60
CA ARG A 85 -11.28 12.32 8.95
C ARG A 85 -10.46 11.65 10.06
N GLN A 86 -9.64 10.67 9.73
CA GLN A 86 -8.67 10.12 10.68
C GLN A 86 -7.66 11.22 11.03
N GLY A 87 -7.57 11.55 12.31
CA GLY A 87 -6.71 12.64 12.80
C GLY A 87 -5.24 12.42 12.44
N MET A 88 -4.43 13.44 12.66
CA MET A 88 -2.98 13.41 12.48
C MET A 88 -2.31 13.00 13.79
N VAL A 89 -1.17 12.35 13.71
CA VAL A 89 -0.28 12.02 14.83
C VAL A 89 1.12 12.46 14.51
N ARG A 90 1.89 12.76 15.55
CA ARG A 90 3.26 13.25 15.44
C ARG A 90 4.23 12.14 15.86
N LEU A 91 5.16 11.83 14.97
CA LEU A 91 6.32 10.99 15.25
C LEU A 91 7.53 11.86 15.47
N SER A 92 8.22 11.68 16.61
CA SER A 92 9.46 12.36 16.95
C SER A 92 10.63 11.43 16.74
N TYR A 93 11.64 11.89 16.00
CA TYR A 93 12.87 11.16 15.69
C TYR A 93 14.06 11.81 16.40
N PRO A 94 15.19 11.10 16.55
CA PRO A 94 16.44 11.66 17.04
C PRO A 94 16.83 12.89 16.22
N GLY A 95 17.53 13.85 16.86
CA GLY A 95 17.92 15.10 16.19
C GLY A 95 16.79 16.13 16.08
N GLY A 96 15.66 15.94 16.78
CA GLY A 96 14.56 16.91 16.84
C GLY A 96 13.62 16.89 15.63
N GLN A 97 13.82 15.98 14.68
CA GLN A 97 12.93 15.84 13.55
C GLN A 97 11.54 15.36 13.99
N ARG A 98 10.50 16.04 13.51
CA ARG A 98 9.11 15.72 13.81
C ARG A 98 8.34 15.54 12.52
N VAL A 99 7.62 14.43 12.41
CA VAL A 99 6.84 14.07 11.24
C VAL A 99 5.39 13.93 11.64
N THR A 100 4.51 14.65 10.95
CA THR A 100 3.07 14.53 11.16
C THR A 100 2.49 13.65 10.08
N VAL A 101 1.88 12.54 10.50
CA VAL A 101 1.30 11.53 9.61
C VAL A 101 -0.14 11.21 10.01
N ARG A 102 -0.86 10.56 9.12
CA ARG A 102 -2.23 10.11 9.43
C ARG A 102 -2.20 8.94 10.41
N LYS A 103 -3.19 8.92 11.32
CA LYS A 103 -3.42 7.74 12.17
C LYS A 103 -3.55 6.48 11.33
N GLY A 104 -3.03 5.37 11.84
CA GLY A 104 -3.07 4.08 11.17
C GLY A 104 -1.95 3.85 10.14
N GLN A 105 -1.06 4.81 9.90
CA GLN A 105 0.16 4.57 9.12
C GLN A 105 1.21 3.84 9.96
N THR A 106 2.05 3.03 9.31
CA THR A 106 3.19 2.40 9.99
C THR A 106 4.33 3.38 10.18
N VAL A 107 5.16 3.15 11.18
CA VAL A 107 6.36 3.96 11.44
C VAL A 107 7.28 3.99 10.21
N LEU A 108 7.44 2.86 9.51
CA LEU A 108 8.26 2.79 8.30
C LEU A 108 7.69 3.66 7.17
N ALA A 109 6.38 3.60 6.94
CA ALA A 109 5.72 4.43 5.92
C ALA A 109 5.87 5.92 6.24
N ALA A 110 5.76 6.28 7.52
CA ALA A 110 5.99 7.64 7.99
C ALA A 110 7.42 8.13 7.71
N SER A 111 8.44 7.29 8.02
CA SER A 111 9.85 7.59 7.72
C SER A 111 10.07 7.81 6.22
N GLN A 112 9.52 6.93 5.38
CA GLN A 112 9.65 7.01 3.92
C GLN A 112 8.99 8.27 3.34
N LEU A 113 7.78 8.62 3.81
CA LEU A 113 7.09 9.86 3.40
C LEU A 113 7.89 11.11 3.76
N ALA A 114 8.52 11.11 4.92
CA ALA A 114 9.35 12.21 5.41
C ALA A 114 10.78 12.18 4.87
N ARG A 115 11.13 11.24 4.01
CA ARG A 115 12.49 11.01 3.49
C ARG A 115 13.52 10.83 4.60
N ILE A 116 13.10 10.29 5.74
CA ILE A 116 14.02 9.91 6.82
C ILE A 116 14.64 8.57 6.44
N PRO A 117 15.98 8.50 6.36
CA PRO A 117 16.68 7.27 6.03
C PRO A 117 16.32 6.15 7.01
N HIS A 118 15.77 5.04 6.51
CA HIS A 118 15.33 3.93 7.34
C HIS A 118 15.56 2.60 6.63
N ALA A 119 16.34 1.71 7.25
CA ALA A 119 16.62 0.40 6.67
C ALA A 119 15.34 -0.45 6.54
N SER A 120 15.16 -1.09 5.41
CA SER A 120 14.02 -1.97 5.15
C SER A 120 14.31 -3.00 4.06
N VAL A 121 15.23 -3.92 4.31
CA VAL A 121 15.71 -4.91 3.34
C VAL A 121 14.59 -5.80 2.78
N CYS A 122 13.60 -6.20 3.60
CA CYS A 122 12.48 -7.00 3.12
C CYS A 122 11.33 -6.19 2.50
N GLY A 123 11.48 -4.87 2.36
CA GLY A 123 10.43 -4.00 1.81
C GLY A 123 9.18 -3.90 2.69
N GLY A 124 9.32 -3.96 4.01
CA GLY A 124 8.19 -3.78 4.94
C GLY A 124 7.35 -5.03 5.22
N ARG A 125 7.85 -6.23 4.87
CA ARG A 125 7.09 -7.49 4.99
C ARG A 125 7.14 -8.15 6.38
N GLY A 126 7.76 -7.54 7.38
CA GLY A 126 7.87 -8.10 8.74
C GLY A 126 8.77 -9.33 8.87
N ARG A 127 9.56 -9.67 7.85
CA ARG A 127 10.37 -10.91 7.80
C ARG A 127 11.82 -10.75 8.26
N CYS A 128 12.36 -9.55 8.09
CA CYS A 128 13.70 -9.20 8.57
C CYS A 128 13.59 -8.28 9.80
N SER A 129 14.68 -8.03 10.47
CA SER A 129 14.74 -7.11 11.61
C SER A 129 15.42 -5.79 11.27
N THR A 130 15.70 -5.50 9.98
CA THR A 130 16.48 -4.32 9.60
C THR A 130 15.75 -3.00 9.86
N CYS A 131 14.42 -3.00 9.84
CA CYS A 131 13.60 -1.83 10.15
C CYS A 131 13.32 -1.65 11.65
N ARG A 132 14.12 -2.26 12.54
CA ARG A 132 13.89 -2.17 13.98
C ARG A 132 14.07 -0.75 14.50
N VAL A 133 13.14 -0.36 15.35
CA VAL A 133 13.14 0.93 16.03
C VAL A 133 12.99 0.71 17.54
N ARG A 134 13.62 1.56 18.33
CA ARG A 134 13.29 1.71 19.76
C ARG A 134 12.13 2.68 19.86
N VAL A 135 11.13 2.31 20.62
CA VAL A 135 9.98 3.16 20.88
C VAL A 135 10.11 3.77 22.27
N GLY A 136 10.05 5.10 22.32
CA GLY A 136 10.12 5.88 23.55
C GLY A 136 8.73 6.26 24.05
N ARG A 137 8.52 7.55 24.34
CA ARG A 137 7.23 8.08 24.80
C ARG A 137 6.11 7.75 23.82
N GLY A 138 4.94 7.39 24.31
CA GLY A 138 3.81 6.98 23.49
C GLY A 138 3.85 5.53 23.00
N GLY A 139 4.94 4.80 23.24
CA GLY A 139 5.09 3.40 22.80
C GLY A 139 4.08 2.44 23.41
N ALA A 140 3.64 2.68 24.62
CA ALA A 140 2.62 1.86 25.29
C ALA A 140 1.25 1.89 24.59
N ALA A 141 0.97 2.93 23.82
CA ALA A 141 -0.27 3.06 23.05
C ALA A 141 -0.19 2.39 21.66
N LEU A 142 0.95 1.83 21.27
CA LEU A 142 1.06 1.06 20.04
C LEU A 142 0.35 -0.30 20.19
N PRO A 143 -0.26 -0.80 19.11
CA PRO A 143 -0.84 -2.15 19.11
C PRO A 143 0.19 -3.20 19.52
N ALA A 144 -0.26 -4.23 20.23
CA ALA A 144 0.60 -5.36 20.58
C ALA A 144 1.24 -5.97 19.32
N PRO A 145 2.50 -6.45 19.40
CA PRO A 145 3.17 -7.04 18.26
C PRO A 145 2.46 -8.32 17.80
N ALA A 146 2.22 -8.42 16.49
CA ALA A 146 1.65 -9.61 15.85
C ALA A 146 2.60 -10.83 15.99
N ALA A 147 2.09 -12.02 15.72
CA ALA A 147 2.84 -13.26 15.88
C ALA A 147 4.14 -13.30 15.04
N GLU A 148 4.09 -12.77 13.82
CA GLU A 148 5.25 -12.67 12.93
C GLU A 148 6.30 -11.71 13.50
N GLU A 149 5.87 -10.55 13.98
CA GLU A 149 6.75 -9.57 14.61
C GLU A 149 7.42 -10.16 15.86
N LYS A 150 6.64 -10.80 16.72
CA LYS A 150 7.15 -11.47 17.93
C LYS A 150 8.24 -12.49 17.60
N ARG A 151 8.02 -13.33 16.58
CA ARG A 151 9.01 -14.33 16.13
C ARG A 151 10.33 -13.67 15.69
N VAL A 152 10.23 -12.60 14.92
CA VAL A 152 11.43 -11.89 14.43
C VAL A 152 12.16 -11.20 15.58
N LEU A 153 11.45 -10.54 16.49
CA LEU A 153 12.04 -9.87 17.64
C LEU A 153 12.70 -10.87 18.61
N ALA A 154 12.05 -12.03 18.86
CA ALA A 154 12.61 -13.09 19.69
C ALA A 154 13.90 -13.68 19.10
N ARG A 155 13.92 -13.89 17.77
CA ARG A 155 15.12 -14.41 17.07
C ARG A 155 16.36 -13.57 17.27
N ILE A 156 16.19 -12.24 17.37
CA ILE A 156 17.32 -11.31 17.58
C ILE A 156 17.52 -10.92 19.04
N GLY A 157 16.73 -11.47 19.97
CA GLY A 157 16.80 -11.11 21.38
C GLY A 157 16.50 -9.64 21.65
N ALA A 158 15.52 -9.08 20.94
CA ALA A 158 15.20 -7.65 21.04
C ALA A 158 14.62 -7.28 22.41
N ALA A 159 14.99 -6.10 22.91
CA ALA A 159 14.43 -5.55 24.14
C ALA A 159 12.90 -5.27 23.98
N PRO A 160 12.13 -5.25 25.08
CA PRO A 160 10.67 -5.08 25.03
C PRO A 160 10.18 -3.80 24.35
N ASN A 161 10.98 -2.75 24.36
CA ASN A 161 10.69 -1.46 23.72
C ASN A 161 11.15 -1.38 22.26
N VAL A 162 11.61 -2.49 21.68
CA VAL A 162 11.99 -2.57 20.28
C VAL A 162 10.84 -3.14 19.47
N ARG A 163 10.54 -2.50 18.35
CA ARG A 163 9.49 -2.90 17.39
C ARG A 163 10.04 -2.91 15.96
N LEU A 164 9.36 -3.61 15.07
CA LEU A 164 9.65 -3.53 13.64
C LEU A 164 8.87 -2.36 13.04
N ALA A 165 9.52 -1.30 12.59
CA ALA A 165 8.84 -0.10 12.09
C ALA A 165 7.78 -0.34 11.01
N CYS A 166 7.86 -1.45 10.30
CA CYS A 166 6.90 -1.81 9.24
C CYS A 166 5.59 -2.44 9.77
N GLN A 167 5.50 -2.79 11.05
CA GLN A 167 4.34 -3.49 11.61
C GLN A 167 3.42 -2.57 12.43
N PRO A 168 3.92 -1.83 13.46
CA PRO A 168 3.04 -1.03 14.30
C PRO A 168 2.43 0.13 13.54
N GLN A 169 1.11 0.21 13.60
CA GLN A 169 0.35 1.37 13.17
C GLN A 169 0.29 2.39 14.30
N VAL A 170 0.52 3.66 13.98
CA VAL A 170 0.52 4.74 14.97
C VAL A 170 -0.84 5.43 15.03
N PHE A 171 -1.40 5.51 16.24
CA PHE A 171 -2.68 6.18 16.52
C PHE A 171 -2.53 7.35 17.47
N THR A 172 -1.40 7.45 18.15
CA THR A 172 -1.03 8.49 19.11
C THR A 172 0.36 9.01 18.83
N ASP A 173 0.67 10.19 19.33
CA ASP A 173 2.03 10.75 19.22
C ASP A 173 3.02 9.80 19.91
N CYS A 174 4.12 9.49 19.23
CA CYS A 174 5.15 8.65 19.80
C CYS A 174 6.56 9.04 19.35
N GLU A 175 7.53 8.64 20.14
CA GLU A 175 8.95 8.83 19.88
C GLU A 175 9.55 7.52 19.38
N VAL A 176 10.30 7.60 18.27
CA VAL A 176 10.91 6.43 17.62
C VAL A 176 12.35 6.72 17.24
N THR A 177 13.22 5.76 17.53
CA THR A 177 14.64 5.81 17.18
C THR A 177 15.01 4.63 16.32
N PRO A 178 15.34 4.84 15.02
CA PRO A 178 15.90 3.79 14.19
C PRO A 178 17.19 3.22 14.80
N LEU A 179 17.31 1.91 14.84
CA LEU A 179 18.45 1.23 15.48
C LEU A 179 19.51 0.75 14.49
N LEU A 180 19.22 0.85 13.21
CA LEU A 180 20.17 0.50 12.15
C LEU A 180 20.30 1.64 11.14
N PRO A 181 21.51 1.80 10.55
CA PRO A 181 21.71 2.77 9.50
C PRO A 181 20.88 2.41 8.26
N ALA A 182 20.54 3.39 7.45
CA ALA A 182 19.73 3.21 6.25
C ALA A 182 20.28 2.17 5.25
N GLY A 183 21.60 2.06 5.17
CA GLY A 183 22.33 1.10 4.33
C GLY A 183 22.52 -0.28 4.95
N ALA A 184 21.77 -0.64 6.00
CA ALA A 184 21.87 -1.96 6.61
C ALA A 184 21.61 -3.09 5.63
N SER A 185 22.52 -4.06 5.59
CA SER A 185 22.47 -5.23 4.72
C SER A 185 21.59 -6.36 5.31
N PRO A 186 21.26 -7.41 4.53
CA PRO A 186 20.58 -8.60 5.03
C PRO A 186 21.31 -9.30 6.19
N PHE A 187 22.62 -9.18 6.28
CA PHE A 187 23.42 -9.71 7.39
C PHE A 187 22.98 -9.12 8.74
N HIS A 188 22.70 -7.81 8.78
CA HIS A 188 22.21 -7.13 9.98
C HIS A 188 20.82 -7.59 10.43
N ALA A 189 20.07 -8.29 9.56
CA ALA A 189 18.76 -8.84 9.90
C ALA A 189 18.83 -10.02 10.89
N GLN A 190 19.98 -10.69 10.97
CA GLN A 190 20.15 -11.89 11.79
C GLN A 190 21.05 -11.68 13.01
N THR A 191 21.86 -10.61 13.01
CA THR A 191 22.75 -10.31 14.11
C THR A 191 21.99 -9.70 15.28
N ARG A 192 22.32 -10.17 16.49
CA ARG A 192 21.91 -9.49 17.72
C ARG A 192 22.45 -8.07 17.72
N PRO A 193 21.65 -7.08 18.14
CA PRO A 193 22.14 -5.71 18.20
C PRO A 193 23.38 -5.61 19.10
N GLY A 194 24.42 -4.93 18.64
CA GLY A 194 25.67 -4.73 19.40
C GLY A 194 25.45 -4.06 20.77
N TYR A 195 24.37 -3.25 20.90
CA TYR A 195 24.00 -2.65 22.20
C TYR A 195 23.45 -3.65 23.22
N LEU A 196 23.11 -4.88 22.81
CA LEU A 196 22.75 -5.99 23.72
C LEU A 196 23.97 -6.85 24.07
N GLN A 197 25.12 -6.59 23.49
CA GLN A 197 26.38 -7.31 23.72
C GLN A 197 27.38 -6.49 24.53
N GLY A 198 27.03 -5.24 24.84
CA GLY A 198 27.86 -4.37 25.66
C GLY A 198 27.75 -4.71 27.15
N ASP A 199 28.89 -4.77 27.85
CA ASP A 199 28.94 -4.75 29.29
C ASP A 199 28.77 -3.31 29.76
N GLU A 200 27.85 -3.09 30.71
CA GLU A 200 27.77 -1.81 31.41
C GLU A 200 29.00 -1.71 32.33
N ARG A 201 29.89 -0.74 32.05
CA ARG A 201 31.03 -0.41 32.90
C ARG A 201 30.95 1.05 33.29
N GLU A 202 31.22 1.34 34.52
CA GLU A 202 31.47 2.72 34.93
C GLU A 202 32.78 3.17 34.32
N ILE A 203 32.68 4.21 33.46
CA ILE A 203 33.86 4.86 32.87
C ILE A 203 33.91 6.31 33.28
N ALA A 204 35.07 6.78 33.71
CA ALA A 204 35.32 8.20 33.88
C ALA A 204 35.90 8.77 32.58
N ILE A 205 35.19 9.75 32.00
CA ILE A 205 35.67 10.45 30.81
C ILE A 205 36.19 11.81 31.23
N LEU A 206 37.53 12.02 31.13
CA LEU A 206 38.15 13.29 31.37
C LEU A 206 38.32 14.05 30.03
N PHE A 207 37.69 15.20 29.93
CA PHE A 207 37.94 16.15 28.86
C PHE A 207 38.96 17.19 29.35
N ALA A 208 40.15 17.17 28.78
CA ALA A 208 41.16 18.19 29.04
C ALA A 208 41.28 19.10 27.78
N ASP A 209 41.00 20.39 27.94
CA ASP A 209 41.20 21.41 26.92
C ASP A 209 42.43 22.22 27.26
N LEU A 210 43.44 22.12 26.43
CA LEU A 210 44.69 22.91 26.55
C LEU A 210 44.53 24.18 25.72
N ARG A 211 44.25 25.29 26.40
CA ARG A 211 44.23 26.62 25.76
C ARG A 211 45.57 27.29 25.97
N GLY A 212 46.22 27.69 24.87
CA GLY A 212 47.37 28.58 24.88
C GLY A 212 48.72 27.93 24.61
N PHE A 213 48.79 27.03 23.63
CA PHE A 213 50.07 26.65 22.99
C PHE A 213 50.30 27.50 21.77
#